data_9b0147d2f347115bac569844d55d5005
#
_entry.id   9b0147d2f347115bac569844d55d5005
#
_cell.length_a   1.000
_cell.length_b   1.000
_cell.length_c   1.000
_cell.angle_alpha   90.00
_cell.angle_beta   90.00
_cell.angle_gamma   90.00
#
_symmetry.space_group_name_H-M   'P 1'
#
loop_
_entity.id
_entity.type
_entity.pdbx_description
1 polymer ?
#
loop_
_entity_poly.entity_id
_entity_poly.type
_entity_poly.pdbx_seq_one_letter_code
_entity_poly.pdbx_strand_id
1 'polypeptide(L)'
;MRRNFLAIFILAAIFVGCSKSGAADNLKWQDNLENALLQAKQENKAVLVDFTGSDWCIWCKRLSDEVFSKSQFESYADENLILVKLDFPRDIEQSTETKLYNNNLAQRFGVQGFPTILLFNSSGKLVLATGYQPGGPANYVNHLKSNL
;
A
#
# COMPACT_ATOMS: atom_id res chain seq x y z
N MET A 1 -13.00 35.40 63.88
CA MET A 1 -12.09 34.89 62.82
C MET A 1 -12.88 34.00 61.87
N ARG A 2 -13.29 34.53 60.70
CA ARG A 2 -14.04 33.78 59.70
C ARG A 2 -13.06 33.38 58.56
N ARG A 3 -12.79 32.09 58.44
CA ARG A 3 -11.96 31.56 57.37
C ARG A 3 -12.87 31.17 56.22
N ASN A 4 -12.83 31.98 55.15
CA ASN A 4 -13.50 31.67 53.89
C ASN A 4 -12.70 30.60 53.14
N PHE A 5 -13.28 29.41 52.95
CA PHE A 5 -12.76 28.40 52.01
C PHE A 5 -13.33 28.72 50.63
N LEU A 6 -12.46 29.17 49.74
CA LEU A 6 -12.75 29.34 48.30
C LEU A 6 -12.62 27.99 47.62
N ALA A 7 -13.75 27.40 47.27
CA ALA A 7 -13.76 26.16 46.48
C ALA A 7 -13.50 26.50 45.01
N ILE A 8 -12.36 26.11 44.51
CA ILE A 8 -11.99 26.23 43.12
C ILE A 8 -12.57 25.01 42.38
N PHE A 9 -13.62 25.21 41.58
CA PHE A 9 -14.14 24.24 40.64
C PHE A 9 -13.23 24.23 39.40
N ILE A 10 -12.41 23.17 39.26
CA ILE A 10 -11.66 22.90 38.03
C ILE A 10 -12.61 22.22 37.05
N LEU A 11 -13.04 22.99 36.05
CA LEU A 11 -13.85 22.49 34.94
C LEU A 11 -12.90 21.75 33.96
N ALA A 12 -12.88 20.42 34.02
CA ALA A 12 -12.14 19.61 33.08
C ALA A 12 -12.89 19.59 31.72
N ALA A 13 -12.41 20.38 30.78
CA ALA A 13 -12.89 20.34 29.41
C ALA A 13 -12.41 19.05 28.74
N ILE A 14 -13.31 18.09 28.55
CA ILE A 14 -13.07 16.86 27.77
C ILE A 14 -13.08 17.26 26.29
N PHE A 15 -11.90 17.41 25.68
CA PHE A 15 -11.78 17.51 24.23
C PHE A 15 -12.06 16.15 23.62
N VAL A 16 -13.28 15.93 23.16
CA VAL A 16 -13.61 14.85 22.25
C VAL A 16 -13.02 15.20 20.88
N GLY A 17 -11.81 14.73 20.65
CA GLY A 17 -11.16 14.81 19.35
C GLY A 17 -11.93 13.93 18.35
N CYS A 18 -12.72 14.56 17.49
CA CYS A 18 -13.34 13.92 16.34
C CYS A 18 -12.21 13.57 15.33
N SER A 19 -11.67 12.34 15.41
CA SER A 19 -10.76 11.83 14.39
C SER A 19 -11.56 11.69 13.10
N LYS A 20 -11.40 12.63 12.18
CA LYS A 20 -11.80 12.44 10.78
C LYS A 20 -10.92 11.34 10.22
N SER A 21 -11.47 10.13 10.08
CA SER A 21 -10.88 9.07 9.28
C SER A 21 -11.04 9.43 7.79
N GLY A 22 -10.21 10.36 7.33
CA GLY A 22 -9.86 10.43 5.92
C GLY A 22 -8.94 9.25 5.67
N ALA A 23 -9.29 8.34 4.77
CA ALA A 23 -8.39 7.33 4.28
C ALA A 23 -7.26 8.05 3.52
N ALA A 24 -6.23 8.48 4.24
CA ALA A 24 -4.98 8.86 3.65
C ALA A 24 -4.28 7.55 3.25
N ASP A 25 -3.84 7.45 2.01
CA ASP A 25 -2.96 6.36 1.56
C ASP A 25 -1.64 6.50 2.35
N ASN A 26 -1.56 5.82 3.49
CA ASN A 26 -0.40 5.83 4.38
C ASN A 26 0.69 4.86 3.90
N LEU A 27 0.44 4.12 2.80
CA LEU A 27 1.37 3.16 2.23
C LEU A 27 2.56 3.87 1.57
N LYS A 28 3.75 3.37 1.84
CA LYS A 28 5.00 3.89 1.27
C LYS A 28 5.34 3.15 -0.02
N TRP A 29 4.78 3.62 -1.13
CA TRP A 29 5.07 3.08 -2.44
C TRP A 29 6.40 3.61 -2.98
N GLN A 30 7.24 2.69 -3.49
CA GLN A 30 8.45 2.98 -4.25
C GLN A 30 8.16 2.80 -5.75
N ASP A 31 9.07 3.26 -6.60
CA ASP A 31 9.01 3.16 -8.05
C ASP A 31 10.17 2.35 -8.66
N ASN A 32 11.01 1.77 -7.81
CA ASN A 32 12.20 1.02 -8.23
C ASN A 32 12.23 -0.37 -7.60
N LEU A 33 12.10 -1.40 -8.42
CA LEU A 33 12.06 -2.80 -7.99
C LEU A 33 13.39 -3.29 -7.42
N GLU A 34 14.50 -2.90 -8.04
CA GLU A 34 15.83 -3.33 -7.63
C GLU A 34 16.16 -2.84 -6.22
N ASN A 35 15.88 -1.58 -5.94
CA ASN A 35 16.05 -0.99 -4.61
C ASN A 35 15.12 -1.65 -3.58
N ALA A 36 13.87 -1.91 -3.96
CA ALA A 36 12.91 -2.60 -3.11
C ALA A 36 13.35 -4.02 -2.75
N LEU A 37 13.89 -4.78 -3.70
CA LEU A 37 14.42 -6.12 -3.47
C LEU A 37 15.65 -6.12 -2.54
N LEU A 38 16.53 -5.13 -2.67
CA LEU A 38 17.67 -4.96 -1.76
C LEU A 38 17.20 -4.66 -0.33
N GLN A 39 16.26 -3.74 -0.18
CA GLN A 39 15.67 -3.39 1.10
C GLN A 39 14.94 -4.59 1.73
N ALA A 40 14.15 -5.31 0.95
CA ALA A 40 13.40 -6.47 1.40
C ALA A 40 14.31 -7.56 1.97
N LYS A 41 15.47 -7.78 1.34
CA LYS A 41 16.48 -8.71 1.84
C LYS A 41 17.07 -8.28 3.18
N GLN A 42 17.31 -6.97 3.36
CA GLN A 42 17.86 -6.42 4.61
C GLN A 42 16.84 -6.47 5.76
N GLU A 43 15.57 -6.21 5.46
CA GLU A 43 14.48 -6.15 6.42
C GLU A 43 13.76 -7.50 6.62
N ASN A 44 14.14 -8.53 5.87
CA ASN A 44 13.45 -9.84 5.81
C ASN A 44 11.95 -9.71 5.51
N LYS A 45 11.62 -8.81 4.58
CA LYS A 45 10.24 -8.58 4.12
C LYS A 45 10.05 -9.12 2.70
N ALA A 46 8.80 -9.32 2.31
CA ALA A 46 8.45 -9.61 0.92
C ALA A 46 8.33 -8.30 0.11
N VAL A 47 8.40 -8.39 -1.23
CA VAL A 47 8.11 -7.26 -2.12
C VAL A 47 6.81 -7.51 -2.86
N LEU A 48 5.88 -6.56 -2.75
CA LEU A 48 4.67 -6.53 -3.56
C LEU A 48 4.83 -5.46 -4.64
N VAL A 49 4.71 -5.87 -5.90
CA VAL A 49 4.76 -4.96 -7.06
C VAL A 49 3.39 -4.85 -7.68
N ASP A 50 2.88 -3.63 -7.78
CA ASP A 50 1.60 -3.30 -8.42
C ASP A 50 1.84 -2.65 -9.79
N PHE A 51 1.58 -3.40 -10.87
CA PHE A 51 1.46 -2.85 -12.22
C PHE A 51 0.04 -2.35 -12.39
N THR A 52 -0.12 -1.04 -12.51
CA THR A 52 -1.41 -0.37 -12.42
C THR A 52 -1.62 0.66 -13.52
N GLY A 53 -2.87 1.00 -13.79
CA GLY A 53 -3.27 2.15 -14.62
C GLY A 53 -4.11 3.10 -13.78
N SER A 54 -3.46 3.98 -13.02
CA SER A 54 -4.06 4.72 -11.91
C SER A 54 -5.23 5.62 -12.33
N ASP A 55 -5.19 6.21 -13.53
CA ASP A 55 -6.20 7.16 -13.99
C ASP A 55 -7.33 6.53 -14.82
N TRP A 56 -7.15 5.34 -15.40
CA TRP A 56 -8.11 4.74 -16.31
C TRP A 56 -8.58 3.31 -15.94
N CYS A 57 -7.77 2.52 -15.20
CA CYS A 57 -8.04 1.10 -14.95
C CYS A 57 -9.06 0.94 -13.81
N ILE A 58 -10.29 0.52 -14.14
CA ILE A 58 -11.36 0.34 -13.14
C ILE A 58 -11.03 -0.71 -12.08
N TRP A 59 -10.40 -1.83 -12.46
CA TRP A 59 -10.02 -2.89 -11.54
C TRP A 59 -8.85 -2.51 -10.64
N CYS A 60 -7.94 -1.63 -11.12
CA CYS A 60 -6.86 -1.08 -10.32
C CYS A 60 -7.40 -0.13 -9.23
N LYS A 61 -8.33 0.75 -9.60
CA LYS A 61 -9.04 1.62 -8.65
C LYS A 61 -9.78 0.80 -7.60
N ARG A 62 -10.46 -0.26 -8.04
CA ARG A 62 -11.17 -1.18 -7.16
C ARG A 62 -10.24 -1.88 -6.15
N LEU A 63 -9.09 -2.38 -6.62
CA LEU A 63 -8.08 -2.98 -5.74
C LEU A 63 -7.54 -1.97 -4.72
N SER A 64 -7.27 -0.74 -5.16
CA SER A 64 -6.88 0.35 -4.26
C SER A 64 -7.95 0.63 -3.21
N ASP A 65 -9.21 0.81 -3.64
CA ASP A 65 -10.30 1.21 -2.76
C ASP A 65 -10.75 0.11 -1.81
N GLU A 66 -10.79 -1.14 -2.26
CA GLU A 66 -11.32 -2.27 -1.48
C GLU A 66 -10.25 -2.96 -0.62
N VAL A 67 -8.96 -2.80 -0.97
CA VAL A 67 -7.86 -3.50 -0.31
C VAL A 67 -6.80 -2.54 0.20
N PHE A 68 -6.08 -1.85 -0.68
CA PHE A 68 -4.86 -1.13 -0.30
C PHE A 68 -5.13 0.05 0.63
N SER A 69 -6.24 0.76 0.47
CA SER A 69 -6.65 1.87 1.35
C SER A 69 -7.26 1.43 2.69
N LYS A 70 -7.27 0.13 2.99
CA LYS A 70 -7.85 -0.38 4.24
C LYS A 70 -6.79 -0.58 5.31
N SER A 71 -7.08 -0.13 6.51
CA SER A 71 -6.18 -0.22 7.66
C SER A 71 -5.65 -1.63 7.92
N GLN A 72 -6.45 -2.65 7.64
CA GLN A 72 -6.02 -4.05 7.78
C GLN A 72 -4.91 -4.42 6.79
N PHE A 73 -4.98 -3.95 5.55
CA PHE A 73 -3.91 -4.14 4.57
C PHE A 73 -2.70 -3.27 4.91
N GLU A 74 -2.93 -1.99 5.28
CA GLU A 74 -1.87 -1.06 5.67
C GLU A 74 -1.03 -1.62 6.83
N SER A 75 -1.67 -2.11 7.88
CA SER A 75 -0.97 -2.72 9.02
C SER A 75 -0.13 -3.94 8.62
N TYR A 76 -0.68 -4.81 7.78
CA TYR A 76 0.05 -5.97 7.27
C TYR A 76 1.24 -5.56 6.40
N ALA A 77 1.03 -4.59 5.52
CA ALA A 77 2.07 -4.11 4.60
C ALA A 77 3.22 -3.44 5.35
N ASP A 78 2.94 -2.61 6.34
CA ASP A 78 3.95 -1.95 7.17
C ASP A 78 4.91 -2.96 7.84
N GLU A 79 4.38 -4.07 8.31
CA GLU A 79 5.17 -5.09 9.00
C GLU A 79 5.88 -6.06 8.05
N ASN A 80 5.29 -6.39 6.90
CA ASN A 80 5.67 -7.56 6.12
C ASN A 80 6.09 -7.28 4.67
N LEU A 81 5.77 -6.09 4.13
CA LEU A 81 5.96 -5.80 2.72
C LEU A 81 6.82 -4.55 2.48
N ILE A 82 7.57 -4.60 1.40
CA ILE A 82 8.08 -3.43 0.68
C ILE A 82 7.19 -3.28 -0.56
N LEU A 83 6.66 -2.09 -0.80
CA LEU A 83 5.67 -1.84 -1.84
C LEU A 83 6.28 -1.11 -3.02
N VAL A 84 6.03 -1.60 -4.23
CA VAL A 84 6.45 -0.98 -5.50
C VAL A 84 5.23 -0.74 -6.37
N LYS A 85 5.07 0.48 -6.86
CA LYS A 85 4.00 0.84 -7.80
C LYS A 85 4.61 1.23 -9.14
N LEU A 86 4.25 0.50 -10.17
CA LEU A 86 4.63 0.76 -11.56
C LEU A 86 3.38 1.20 -12.32
N ASP A 87 3.24 2.51 -12.47
CA ASP A 87 2.04 3.11 -13.05
C ASP A 87 2.15 3.28 -14.57
N PHE A 88 1.05 3.04 -15.26
CA PHE A 88 0.87 3.19 -16.71
C PHE A 88 -0.31 4.10 -16.99
N PRO A 89 -0.21 5.38 -16.63
CA PRO A 89 -1.29 6.34 -16.82
C PRO A 89 -1.51 6.67 -18.30
N ARG A 90 -2.71 7.18 -18.63
CA ARG A 90 -3.04 7.69 -19.97
C ARG A 90 -3.02 9.21 -20.04
N ASP A 91 -3.55 9.84 -19.00
CA ASP A 91 -3.77 11.30 -18.97
C ASP A 91 -2.75 12.01 -18.07
N ILE A 92 -1.97 11.27 -17.28
CA ILE A 92 -0.90 11.81 -16.43
C ILE A 92 0.44 11.66 -17.15
N GLU A 93 1.16 12.75 -17.31
CA GLU A 93 2.49 12.71 -17.92
C GLU A 93 3.52 12.05 -17.00
N GLN A 94 4.34 11.21 -17.61
CA GLN A 94 5.51 10.62 -16.98
C GLN A 94 6.76 10.91 -17.82
N SER A 95 7.92 10.93 -17.18
CA SER A 95 9.20 11.03 -17.90
C SER A 95 9.39 9.85 -18.85
N THR A 96 10.15 10.06 -19.90
CA THR A 96 10.53 8.99 -20.85
C THR A 96 11.26 7.86 -20.13
N GLU A 97 12.09 8.18 -19.16
CA GLU A 97 12.84 7.23 -18.34
C GLU A 97 11.90 6.32 -17.53
N THR A 98 10.92 6.91 -16.84
CA THR A 98 9.91 6.15 -16.08
C THR A 98 9.10 5.23 -16.98
N LYS A 99 8.63 5.76 -18.15
CA LYS A 99 7.89 4.94 -19.12
C LYS A 99 8.73 3.75 -19.61
N LEU A 100 9.99 3.99 -19.94
CA LEU A 100 10.89 2.95 -20.42
C LEU A 100 11.16 1.89 -19.33
N TYR A 101 11.43 2.33 -18.11
CA TYR A 101 11.65 1.45 -16.97
C TYR A 101 10.43 0.55 -16.69
N ASN A 102 9.25 1.14 -16.59
CA ASN A 102 8.00 0.41 -16.33
C ASN A 102 7.70 -0.58 -17.46
N ASN A 103 7.84 -0.16 -18.73
CA ASN A 103 7.63 -1.03 -19.88
C ASN A 103 8.61 -2.20 -19.92
N ASN A 104 9.87 -1.99 -19.60
CA ASN A 104 10.88 -3.04 -19.55
C ASN A 104 10.53 -4.09 -18.48
N LEU A 105 10.07 -3.68 -17.31
CA LEU A 105 9.63 -4.60 -16.27
C LEU A 105 8.34 -5.32 -16.64
N ALA A 106 7.36 -4.63 -17.22
CA ALA A 106 6.13 -5.26 -17.70
C ALA A 106 6.42 -6.33 -18.75
N GLN A 107 7.32 -6.07 -19.68
CA GLN A 107 7.76 -7.03 -20.70
C GLN A 107 8.52 -8.20 -20.07
N ARG A 108 9.46 -7.92 -19.16
CA ARG A 108 10.26 -8.92 -18.43
C ARG A 108 9.40 -9.93 -17.68
N PHE A 109 8.33 -9.46 -17.06
CA PHE A 109 7.42 -10.30 -16.26
C PHE A 109 6.18 -10.77 -17.02
N GLY A 110 6.07 -10.47 -18.32
CA GLY A 110 4.97 -10.91 -19.15
C GLY A 110 3.62 -10.33 -18.76
N VAL A 111 3.58 -9.07 -18.29
CA VAL A 111 2.34 -8.40 -17.89
C VAL A 111 1.46 -8.16 -19.11
N GLN A 112 0.25 -8.72 -19.11
CA GLN A 112 -0.70 -8.64 -20.22
C GLN A 112 -1.94 -7.78 -19.90
N GLY A 113 -2.08 -7.33 -18.66
CA GLY A 113 -3.24 -6.54 -18.22
C GLY A 113 -3.05 -5.98 -16.83
N PHE A 114 -4.01 -5.17 -16.39
CA PHE A 114 -3.97 -4.46 -15.13
C PHE A 114 -5.25 -4.70 -14.29
N PRO A 115 -5.11 -4.75 -12.95
CA PRO A 115 -3.86 -4.78 -12.22
C PRO A 115 -3.14 -6.13 -12.37
N THR A 116 -1.83 -6.13 -12.43
CA THR A 116 -1.00 -7.31 -12.23
C THR A 116 -0.17 -7.09 -10.98
N ILE A 117 -0.28 -8.02 -10.04
CA ILE A 117 0.44 -7.99 -8.77
C ILE A 117 1.46 -9.12 -8.76
N LEU A 118 2.71 -8.77 -8.52
CA LEU A 118 3.78 -9.74 -8.31
C LEU A 118 4.20 -9.72 -6.85
N LEU A 119 4.42 -10.92 -6.27
CA LEU A 119 4.94 -11.06 -4.92
C LEU A 119 6.29 -11.78 -4.98
N PHE A 120 7.30 -11.14 -4.43
CA PHE A 120 8.63 -11.72 -4.24
C PHE A 120 8.85 -11.98 -2.75
N ASN A 121 9.45 -13.10 -2.41
CA ASN A 121 9.88 -13.33 -1.04
C ASN A 121 11.13 -12.49 -0.70
N SER A 122 11.57 -12.52 0.56
CA SER A 122 12.73 -11.75 1.04
C SER A 122 14.06 -12.13 0.38
N SER A 123 14.15 -13.29 -0.27
CA SER A 123 15.33 -13.67 -1.08
C SER A 123 15.27 -13.16 -2.52
N GLY A 124 14.20 -12.46 -2.92
CA GLY A 124 14.01 -11.93 -4.26
C GLY A 124 13.46 -12.93 -5.27
N LYS A 125 12.95 -14.08 -4.82
CA LYS A 125 12.29 -15.05 -5.69
C LYS A 125 10.83 -14.66 -5.90
N LEU A 126 10.37 -14.60 -7.16
CA LEU A 126 8.96 -14.46 -7.50
C LEU A 126 8.20 -15.72 -7.04
N VAL A 127 7.21 -15.53 -6.16
CA VAL A 127 6.42 -16.62 -5.57
C VAL A 127 4.95 -16.58 -5.96
N LEU A 128 4.44 -15.42 -6.40
CA LEU A 128 3.05 -15.27 -6.84
C LEU A 128 2.94 -14.21 -7.93
N ALA A 129 2.14 -14.51 -8.95
CA ALA A 129 1.60 -13.52 -9.89
C ALA A 129 0.07 -13.60 -9.81
N THR A 130 -0.58 -12.48 -9.53
CA THR A 130 -2.03 -12.40 -9.31
C THR A 130 -2.57 -11.05 -9.78
N GLY A 131 -3.79 -10.72 -9.42
CA GLY A 131 -4.44 -9.45 -9.74
C GLY A 131 -5.46 -9.08 -8.67
N TYR A 132 -6.57 -8.45 -9.07
CA TYR A 132 -7.69 -8.20 -8.18
C TYR A 132 -8.30 -9.50 -7.69
N GLN A 133 -8.54 -9.59 -6.39
CA GLN A 133 -9.27 -10.69 -5.74
C GLN A 133 -10.43 -10.10 -4.94
N PRO A 134 -11.66 -10.61 -5.09
CA PRO A 134 -12.79 -10.16 -4.28
C PRO A 134 -12.66 -10.64 -2.83
N GLY A 135 -13.39 -9.99 -1.92
CA GLY A 135 -13.44 -10.39 -0.51
C GLY A 135 -12.68 -9.46 0.44
N GLY A 136 -12.18 -8.34 -0.07
CA GLY A 136 -11.60 -7.26 0.72
C GLY A 136 -10.23 -7.57 1.31
N PRO A 137 -9.75 -6.73 2.24
CA PRO A 137 -8.36 -6.75 2.69
C PRO A 137 -7.96 -8.03 3.43
N ALA A 138 -8.85 -8.62 4.24
CA ALA A 138 -8.58 -9.86 4.97
C ALA A 138 -8.29 -11.02 4.01
N ASN A 139 -9.15 -11.17 3.00
CA ASN A 139 -9.00 -12.21 1.99
C ASN A 139 -7.71 -12.02 1.19
N TYR A 140 -7.43 -10.77 0.80
CA TYR A 140 -6.23 -10.44 0.05
C TYR A 140 -4.94 -10.71 0.84
N VAL A 141 -4.89 -10.29 2.10
CA VAL A 141 -3.76 -10.57 3.01
C VAL A 141 -3.55 -12.08 3.17
N ASN A 142 -4.63 -12.86 3.36
CA ASN A 142 -4.53 -14.32 3.44
C ASN A 142 -4.01 -14.94 2.13
N HIS A 143 -4.46 -14.42 0.99
CA HIS A 143 -3.96 -14.85 -0.31
C HIS A 143 -2.45 -14.59 -0.47
N LEU A 144 -1.94 -13.43 -0.03
CA LEU A 144 -0.50 -13.15 -0.05
C LEU A 144 0.27 -14.08 0.90
N LYS A 145 -0.21 -14.23 2.15
CA LYS A 145 0.44 -15.06 3.18
C LYS A 145 0.57 -16.54 2.77
N SER A 146 -0.42 -17.07 2.09
CA SER A 146 -0.42 -18.48 1.67
C SER A 146 0.61 -18.80 0.58
N ASN A 147 1.25 -17.77 0.00
CA ASN A 147 2.26 -17.91 -1.05
C ASN A 147 3.67 -17.49 -0.61
N LEU A 148 3.85 -17.03 0.64
CA LEU A 148 5.13 -16.70 1.23
C LEU A 148 5.67 -17.83 2.08
#